data_29e63f83b47349469a13685e43c727f4
#
_entry.id   29e63f83b47349469a13685e43c727f4
#
_cell.length_a   1.000
_cell.length_b   1.000
_cell.length_c   1.000
_cell.angle_alpha   90.00
_cell.angle_beta   90.00
_cell.angle_gamma   90.00
#
_symmetry.space_group_name_H-M   'P 1'
#
loop_
_entity.id
_entity.type
_entity.pdbx_description
1 polymer ?
#
loop_
_entity_poly.entity_id
_entity_poly.type
_entity_poly.pdbx_seq_one_letter_code
_entity_poly.pdbx_strand_id
1 'polypeptide(L)'
;MLTTEHRGVFLAKIDDNADITPKTLTNMKDGRMVIQWRNGEGLQGMAASGPTAQCKLGPIGDIEVLHDITAVFHVTDLAAAKIWG
;
A
#
# COMPACT_ATOMS: atom_id res chain seq x y z
N MET A 1 -0.54 -3.60 0.59
CA MET A 1 0.49 -2.72 0.00
C MET A 1 0.92 -3.29 -1.35
N LEU A 2 1.06 -2.45 -2.33
CA LEU A 2 1.29 -2.83 -3.72
C LEU A 2 2.51 -2.11 -4.26
N THR A 3 3.36 -2.83 -4.98
CA THR A 3 4.47 -2.22 -5.71
C THR A 3 4.23 -2.34 -7.21
N THR A 4 4.79 -1.42 -7.98
CA THR A 4 4.68 -1.42 -9.44
C THR A 4 6.05 -1.43 -10.11
N GLU A 5 6.10 -1.71 -11.43
CA GLU A 5 7.34 -1.75 -12.20
C GLU A 5 8.11 -0.43 -12.18
N HIS A 6 7.40 0.69 -12.05
CA HIS A 6 8.00 2.03 -12.04
C HIS A 6 8.31 2.51 -10.62
N ARG A 7 8.57 1.59 -9.68
CA ARG A 7 8.93 1.87 -8.29
C ARG A 7 7.84 2.59 -7.49
N GLY A 8 6.60 2.56 -7.96
CA GLY A 8 5.47 3.07 -7.19
C GLY A 8 5.17 2.13 -6.02
N VAL A 9 4.86 2.70 -4.87
CA VAL A 9 4.40 1.96 -3.69
C VAL A 9 3.07 2.56 -3.26
N PHE A 10 2.05 1.71 -3.16
CA PHE A 10 0.69 2.13 -2.87
C PHE A 10 0.10 1.31 -1.73
N LEU A 11 -0.69 1.97 -0.91
CA LEU A 11 -1.48 1.36 0.15
C LEU A 11 -2.95 1.55 -0.22
N ALA A 12 -3.74 0.49 -0.13
CA ALA A 12 -5.16 0.58 -0.48
C ALA A 12 -5.95 -0.51 0.23
N LYS A 13 -7.25 -0.30 0.30
CA LYS A 13 -8.21 -1.27 0.82
C LYS A 13 -8.94 -1.92 -0.35
N ILE A 14 -9.04 -3.24 -0.32
CA ILE A 14 -9.78 -4.02 -1.32
C ILE A 14 -10.71 -4.99 -0.60
N ASP A 15 -11.68 -5.54 -1.34
CA ASP A 15 -12.57 -6.57 -0.79
C ASP A 15 -11.77 -7.82 -0.40
N ASP A 16 -12.18 -8.48 0.69
CA ASP A 16 -11.52 -9.69 1.18
C ASP A 16 -11.53 -10.81 0.13
N ASN A 17 -12.52 -10.82 -0.75
CA ASN A 17 -12.67 -11.83 -1.80
C ASN A 17 -12.05 -11.40 -3.14
N ALA A 18 -11.36 -10.25 -3.19
CA ALA A 18 -10.75 -9.78 -4.42
C ALA A 18 -9.60 -10.71 -4.83
N ASP A 19 -9.51 -10.98 -6.14
CA ASP A 19 -8.39 -11.72 -6.70
C ASP A 19 -7.18 -10.80 -6.78
N ILE A 20 -6.12 -11.13 -6.07
CA ILE A 20 -4.88 -10.34 -6.04
C ILE A 20 -3.78 -10.91 -6.94
N THR A 21 -4.08 -11.92 -7.74
CA THR A 21 -3.09 -12.51 -8.66
C THR A 21 -2.85 -11.71 -9.94
N PRO A 22 -3.84 -10.96 -10.49
CA PRO A 22 -3.60 -10.14 -11.68
C PRO A 22 -2.59 -9.04 -11.45
N LYS A 23 -1.89 -8.63 -12.52
CA LYS A 23 -0.97 -7.50 -12.47
C LYS A 23 -1.68 -6.14 -12.52
N THR A 24 -2.98 -6.14 -12.73
CA THR A 24 -3.82 -4.95 -12.72
C THR A 24 -4.95 -5.16 -11.74
N LEU A 25 -5.11 -4.25 -10.80
CA LEU A 25 -6.20 -4.25 -9.84
C LEU A 25 -7.05 -2.99 -10.00
N THR A 26 -8.35 -3.12 -9.72
CA THR A 26 -9.31 -2.03 -9.88
C THR A 26 -10.14 -1.84 -8.62
N ASN A 27 -10.78 -0.69 -8.52
CA ASN A 27 -11.75 -0.36 -7.46
C ASN A 27 -11.20 -0.50 -6.04
N MET A 28 -9.95 -0.07 -5.84
CA MET A 28 -9.35 -0.04 -4.51
C MET A 28 -9.74 1.24 -3.78
N LYS A 29 -10.04 1.11 -2.49
CA LYS A 29 -10.51 2.22 -1.66
C LYS A 29 -9.40 2.76 -0.77
N ASP A 30 -9.51 4.05 -0.42
CA ASP A 30 -8.63 4.75 0.53
C ASP A 30 -7.15 4.58 0.17
N GLY A 31 -6.85 4.66 -1.13
CA GLY A 31 -5.48 4.50 -1.61
C GLY A 31 -4.59 5.65 -1.16
N ARG A 32 -3.35 5.33 -0.81
CA ARG A 32 -2.31 6.30 -0.48
C ARG A 32 -1.01 5.88 -1.15
N MET A 33 -0.31 6.82 -1.75
CA MET A 33 1.03 6.57 -2.28
C MET A 33 2.05 6.72 -1.15
N VAL A 34 2.98 5.77 -1.07
CA VAL A 34 4.13 5.90 -0.16
C VAL A 34 5.19 6.73 -0.87
N ILE A 35 5.36 7.97 -0.43
CA ILE A 35 6.28 8.91 -1.06
C ILE A 35 7.69 8.69 -0.52
N GLN A 36 7.81 8.42 0.78
CA GLN A 36 9.09 8.20 1.43
C GLN A 36 8.92 7.19 2.55
N TRP A 37 9.77 6.15 2.58
CA TRP A 37 9.75 5.15 3.64
C TRP A 37 11.13 5.09 4.29
N ARG A 38 11.21 5.56 5.52
CA ARG A 38 12.44 5.56 6.32
C ARG A 38 12.15 4.93 7.68
N ASN A 39 12.01 3.62 7.68
CA ASN A 39 11.68 2.87 8.90
C ASN A 39 12.77 1.88 9.33
N GLY A 40 13.86 1.76 8.54
CA GLY A 40 14.94 0.83 8.83
C GLY A 40 14.63 -0.63 8.49
N GLU A 41 13.38 -0.94 8.12
CA GLU A 41 12.93 -2.32 7.86
C GLU A 41 12.47 -2.53 6.43
N GLY A 42 12.46 -1.49 5.59
CA GLY A 42 12.03 -1.53 4.22
C GLY A 42 10.51 -1.63 4.05
N LEU A 43 10.07 -2.10 2.89
CA LEU A 43 8.64 -2.18 2.56
C LEU A 43 7.91 -3.20 3.42
N GLN A 44 8.53 -4.32 3.74
CA GLN A 44 7.92 -5.32 4.62
C GLN A 44 7.67 -4.77 6.01
N GLY A 45 8.55 -3.93 6.52
CA GLY A 45 8.34 -3.22 7.78
C GLY A 45 7.17 -2.27 7.71
N MET A 46 6.99 -1.57 6.59
CA MET A 46 5.83 -0.71 6.37
C MET A 46 4.53 -1.51 6.44
N ALA A 47 4.48 -2.67 5.79
CA ALA A 47 3.28 -3.52 5.79
C ALA A 47 3.01 -4.15 7.15
N ALA A 48 4.04 -4.49 7.92
CA ALA A 48 3.91 -5.18 9.20
C ALA A 48 3.67 -4.22 10.38
N SER A 49 4.39 -3.10 10.42
CA SER A 49 4.41 -2.19 11.58
C SER A 49 3.87 -0.80 11.27
N GLY A 50 3.70 -0.47 9.99
CA GLY A 50 3.21 0.82 9.56
C GLY A 50 4.31 1.89 9.45
N PRO A 51 3.92 3.12 9.10
CA PRO A 51 4.88 4.21 8.91
C PRO A 51 5.44 4.70 10.24
N THR A 52 6.69 5.17 10.17
CA THR A 52 7.32 5.91 11.26
C THR A 52 7.14 7.42 11.02
N ALA A 53 7.58 8.24 11.98
CA ALA A 53 7.54 9.70 11.84
C ALA A 53 8.36 10.22 10.66
N GLN A 54 9.31 9.43 10.15
CA GLN A 54 10.17 9.81 9.02
C GLN A 54 9.60 9.36 7.67
N CYS A 55 8.51 8.60 7.66
CA CYS A 55 7.83 8.19 6.44
C CYS A 55 6.90 9.31 5.97
N LYS A 56 6.71 9.37 4.64
CA LYS A 56 5.78 10.33 4.04
C LYS A 56 4.78 9.58 3.17
N LEU A 57 3.50 9.75 3.49
CA LEU A 57 2.39 9.18 2.74
C LEU A 57 1.62 10.29 2.02
N GLY A 58 1.14 9.99 0.83
CA GLY A 58 0.27 10.91 0.10
C GLY A 58 -1.13 10.99 0.70
N PRO A 59 -1.97 11.89 0.19
CA PRO A 59 -3.35 12.00 0.64
C PRO A 59 -4.14 10.72 0.31
N ILE A 60 -5.23 10.51 1.04
CA ILE A 60 -6.12 9.38 0.82
C ILE A 60 -7.02 9.66 -0.39
N GLY A 61 -7.13 8.69 -1.29
CA GLY A 61 -8.02 8.75 -2.44
C GLY A 61 -8.27 7.35 -2.99
N ASP A 62 -9.41 7.16 -3.65
CA ASP A 62 -9.72 5.88 -4.28
C ASP A 62 -8.84 5.66 -5.51
N ILE A 63 -8.39 4.43 -5.71
CA ILE A 63 -7.63 4.04 -6.88
C ILE A 63 -8.56 3.23 -7.80
N GLU A 64 -8.90 3.78 -8.95
CA GLU A 64 -9.78 3.10 -9.90
C GLU A 64 -9.08 1.95 -10.60
N VAL A 65 -7.84 2.17 -11.04
CA VAL A 65 -7.04 1.18 -11.75
C VAL A 65 -5.57 1.33 -11.35
N LEU A 66 -4.90 0.23 -11.05
CA LEU A 66 -3.46 0.20 -10.82
C LEU A 66 -2.87 -0.89 -11.70
N HIS A 67 -1.97 -0.51 -12.62
CA HIS A 67 -1.31 -1.40 -13.57
C HIS A 67 0.10 -1.79 -13.14
N ASP A 68 0.62 -2.84 -13.77
CA ASP A 68 2.03 -3.27 -13.64
C ASP A 68 2.43 -3.58 -12.20
N ILE A 69 1.55 -4.24 -11.49
CA ILE A 69 1.80 -4.63 -10.09
C ILE A 69 2.86 -5.73 -10.06
N THR A 70 3.90 -5.52 -9.28
CA THR A 70 5.01 -6.46 -9.14
C THR A 70 4.94 -7.27 -7.85
N ALA A 71 4.36 -6.72 -6.79
CA ALA A 71 4.22 -7.41 -5.51
C ALA A 71 3.00 -6.89 -4.75
N VAL A 72 2.42 -7.78 -3.95
CA VAL A 72 1.31 -7.45 -3.04
C VAL A 72 1.71 -7.91 -1.65
N PHE A 73 1.62 -7.03 -0.67
CA PHE A 73 1.92 -7.33 0.72
C PHE A 73 0.67 -7.18 1.57
N HIS A 74 0.45 -8.12 2.47
CA HIS A 74 -0.60 -7.99 3.48
C HIS A 74 -0.20 -6.90 4.49
N VAL A 75 -1.13 -5.97 4.74
CA VAL A 75 -0.94 -4.92 5.75
C VAL A 75 -1.60 -5.39 7.04
N THR A 76 -0.83 -5.42 8.12
CA THR A 76 -1.35 -5.86 9.42
C THR A 76 -2.34 -4.84 10.00
N ASP A 77 -3.14 -5.26 10.97
CA ASP A 77 -4.08 -4.35 11.65
C ASP A 77 -3.33 -3.21 12.36
N LEU A 78 -2.17 -3.51 12.93
CA LEU A 78 -1.32 -2.50 13.56
C LEU A 78 -0.88 -1.44 12.54
N ALA A 79 -0.39 -1.89 11.38
CA ALA A 79 0.04 -0.99 10.32
C ALA A 79 -1.14 -0.19 9.75
N ALA A 80 -2.28 -0.86 9.53
CA ALA A 80 -3.48 -0.20 9.01
C ALA A 80 -3.96 0.93 9.93
N ALA A 81 -3.91 0.74 11.24
CA ALA A 81 -4.28 1.78 12.20
C ALA A 81 -3.39 3.02 12.08
N LYS A 82 -2.11 2.84 11.78
CA LYS A 82 -1.17 3.95 11.58
C LYS A 82 -1.33 4.63 10.22
N ILE A 83 -1.76 3.89 9.21
CA ILE A 83 -1.91 4.40 7.85
C ILE A 83 -3.24 5.15 7.68
N TRP A 84 -4.33 4.58 8.14
CA TRP A 84 -5.68 5.10 7.93
C TRP A 84 -6.37 5.56 9.20
N GLY A 85 -5.86 5.18 10.32
CA GLY A 85 -6.45 5.35 11.61
C GLY A 85 -6.57 6.58 12.24
#